data_dfdce1cb55e24ffa6fdab39c6494b0f1
#
_entry.id   dfdce1cb55e24ffa6fdab39c6494b0f1
#
_cell.length_a   1.000
_cell.length_b   1.000
_cell.length_c   1.000
_cell.angle_alpha   90.00
_cell.angle_beta   90.00
_cell.angle_gamma   90.00
#
_symmetry.space_group_name_H-M   'P 1'
#
loop_
_entity.id
_entity.type
_entity.pdbx_description
1 polymer ?
#
loop_
_entity_poly.entity_id
_entity_poly.type
_entity_poly.pdbx_seq_one_letter_code
_entity_poly.pdbx_strand_id
1 'polypeptide(L)'
;MTKWKSLKRLSLLLAATTLAANAWADEVVVYHTWSKPSEIAALGVLRDAWAKDGHQWKDLSIAHDSGANVSLMNMITGGNPPAIFMNSDPGIYRDLNKQGLGVPLTKLFDSIGATKNFPPSVLKNITVDGEIMKAPATVHIDGMVYYNKHVAEAAGVDPKSWKSLDDLFAAFDKVKAAGYIPIAQGGDQFQKAYLLQALIASEEGPDIYNRFYGEKPDRTVIDTPEMRAALKRFRQIAEHTDPGSPNRQWNDTTNLVITGKALLQIHGDWMKGEFLAAQKKLGEDFDCMNIPGTKAVVVTVDSWGFLNTNNADTAKAQEDFAKLDVDPKLNAEFVLKKGASPVRTDADTTNLDACNKLVLDTLKDPTKQVSNPFNTADADWYRTIWQEADKYWSDPKRTEDEFVQAMQDAYDQIF
;
A
#
# COMPACT_ATOMS: atom_id res chain seq x y z
N MET A 1 -39.24 -60.85 -69.03
CA MET A 1 -38.24 -59.82 -69.29
C MET A 1 -38.22 -58.88 -68.07
N THR A 2 -37.36 -59.13 -67.13
CA THR A 2 -37.38 -58.44 -65.87
C THR A 2 -36.00 -57.82 -65.63
N LYS A 3 -35.93 -56.53 -65.59
CA LYS A 3 -34.68 -55.78 -65.28
C LYS A 3 -34.49 -55.56 -63.80
N TRP A 4 -33.39 -56.04 -63.33
CA TRP A 4 -32.92 -55.91 -61.97
C TRP A 4 -32.27 -54.51 -61.81
N LYS A 5 -32.74 -53.70 -60.86
CA LYS A 5 -32.09 -52.44 -60.44
C LYS A 5 -31.32 -52.64 -59.15
N SER A 6 -30.02 -52.44 -59.22
CA SER A 6 -29.12 -52.47 -58.12
C SER A 6 -29.29 -51.24 -57.18
N LEU A 7 -29.56 -51.44 -55.91
CA LEU A 7 -29.47 -50.38 -54.86
C LEU A 7 -28.02 -50.18 -54.46
N LYS A 8 -27.49 -48.98 -54.77
CA LYS A 8 -26.27 -48.51 -54.21
C LYS A 8 -26.52 -48.00 -52.74
N ARG A 9 -25.92 -48.65 -51.76
CA ARG A 9 -25.88 -48.17 -50.36
C ARG A 9 -24.92 -46.99 -50.28
N LEU A 10 -25.45 -45.82 -49.98
CA LEU A 10 -24.69 -44.61 -49.70
C LEU A 10 -24.38 -44.61 -48.18
N SER A 11 -23.14 -44.90 -47.80
CA SER A 11 -22.68 -44.80 -46.44
C SER A 11 -22.40 -43.32 -46.11
N LEU A 12 -23.27 -42.69 -45.31
CA LEU A 12 -22.98 -41.38 -44.70
C LEU A 12 -21.98 -41.58 -43.56
N LEU A 13 -20.75 -41.11 -43.78
CA LEU A 13 -19.82 -40.87 -42.70
C LEU A 13 -20.25 -39.57 -41.97
N LEU A 14 -20.83 -39.69 -40.78
CA LEU A 14 -20.95 -38.56 -39.86
C LEU A 14 -19.56 -38.27 -39.31
N ALA A 15 -18.91 -37.23 -39.82
CA ALA A 15 -17.76 -36.62 -39.17
C ALA A 15 -18.26 -35.86 -37.95
N ALA A 16 -18.12 -36.44 -36.78
CA ALA A 16 -18.31 -35.73 -35.52
C ALA A 16 -17.13 -34.73 -35.34
N THR A 17 -17.34 -33.50 -35.78
CA THR A 17 -16.49 -32.40 -35.36
C THR A 17 -16.78 -32.13 -33.88
N THR A 18 -15.91 -32.64 -33.00
CA THR A 18 -15.84 -32.18 -31.62
C THR A 18 -15.40 -30.71 -31.66
N LEU A 19 -16.36 -29.81 -31.62
CA LEU A 19 -16.09 -28.44 -31.18
C LEU A 19 -15.55 -28.57 -29.76
N ALA A 20 -14.23 -28.44 -29.56
CA ALA A 20 -13.68 -28.12 -28.28
C ALA A 20 -14.29 -26.74 -27.94
N ALA A 21 -15.34 -26.74 -27.15
CA ALA A 21 -15.79 -25.55 -26.45
C ALA A 21 -14.57 -25.12 -25.62
N ASN A 22 -13.86 -24.10 -26.06
CA ASN A 22 -13.02 -23.34 -25.15
C ASN A 22 -13.99 -22.85 -24.08
N ALA A 23 -14.08 -23.56 -22.97
CA ALA A 23 -14.68 -23.03 -21.77
C ALA A 23 -13.82 -21.82 -21.39
N TRP A 24 -14.28 -20.65 -21.78
CA TRP A 24 -13.72 -19.42 -21.29
C TRP A 24 -13.94 -19.48 -19.77
N ALA A 25 -12.83 -19.44 -19.02
CA ALA A 25 -12.96 -19.33 -17.59
C ALA A 25 -13.79 -18.08 -17.28
N ASP A 26 -14.69 -18.19 -16.31
CA ASP A 26 -15.56 -17.07 -15.92
C ASP A 26 -14.68 -15.85 -15.58
N GLU A 27 -15.13 -14.68 -16.04
CA GLU A 27 -14.45 -13.41 -15.79
C GLU A 27 -14.51 -13.09 -14.30
N VAL A 28 -13.35 -13.02 -13.64
CA VAL A 28 -13.23 -12.78 -12.22
C VAL A 28 -13.05 -11.30 -11.94
N VAL A 29 -13.97 -10.71 -11.20
CA VAL A 29 -13.91 -9.29 -10.80
C VAL A 29 -12.85 -9.11 -9.71
N VAL A 30 -11.84 -8.28 -10.01
CA VAL A 30 -10.77 -7.90 -9.10
C VAL A 30 -10.91 -6.43 -8.77
N TYR A 31 -11.27 -6.14 -7.53
CA TYR A 31 -11.47 -4.80 -7.02
C TYR A 31 -10.20 -4.27 -6.37
N HIS A 32 -9.74 -3.08 -6.75
CA HIS A 32 -8.55 -2.46 -6.19
C HIS A 32 -8.60 -0.92 -6.24
N THR A 33 -7.64 -0.30 -5.54
CA THR A 33 -7.52 1.16 -5.44
C THR A 33 -6.40 1.73 -6.32
N TRP A 34 -5.63 0.88 -6.97
CA TRP A 34 -4.45 1.28 -7.73
C TRP A 34 -4.83 1.79 -9.12
N SER A 35 -4.44 3.04 -9.40
CA SER A 35 -4.79 3.74 -10.65
C SER A 35 -3.64 4.57 -11.22
N LYS A 36 -2.49 4.63 -10.54
CA LYS A 36 -1.34 5.44 -10.96
C LYS A 36 -0.42 4.66 -11.89
N PRO A 37 0.45 5.31 -12.68
CA PRO A 37 1.30 4.66 -13.67
C PRO A 37 2.12 3.47 -13.14
N SER A 38 2.78 3.63 -12.01
CA SER A 38 3.56 2.55 -11.37
C SER A 38 2.67 1.40 -10.90
N GLU A 39 1.49 1.72 -10.37
CA GLU A 39 0.51 0.75 -9.88
C GLU A 39 -0.06 -0.09 -11.02
N ILE A 40 -0.44 0.55 -12.13
CA ILE A 40 -0.94 -0.13 -13.33
C ILE A 40 0.14 -1.04 -13.93
N ALA A 41 1.41 -0.57 -13.97
CA ALA A 41 2.53 -1.36 -14.46
C ALA A 41 2.80 -2.60 -13.57
N ALA A 42 2.63 -2.47 -12.25
CA ALA A 42 2.74 -3.58 -11.31
C ALA A 42 1.59 -4.59 -11.49
N LEU A 43 0.33 -4.12 -11.56
CA LEU A 43 -0.84 -4.98 -11.81
C LEU A 43 -0.68 -5.77 -13.11
N GLY A 44 -0.03 -5.20 -14.13
CA GLY A 44 0.27 -5.91 -15.38
C GLY A 44 1.06 -7.20 -15.17
N VAL A 45 1.98 -7.23 -14.21
CA VAL A 45 2.78 -8.43 -13.89
C VAL A 45 1.88 -9.57 -13.39
N LEU A 46 0.99 -9.28 -12.42
CA LEU A 46 0.03 -10.27 -11.90
C LEU A 46 -1.00 -10.68 -12.94
N ARG A 47 -1.55 -9.72 -13.66
CA ARG A 47 -2.57 -9.95 -14.71
C ARG A 47 -2.04 -10.85 -15.81
N ASP A 48 -0.83 -10.58 -16.31
CA ASP A 48 -0.22 -11.35 -17.40
C ASP A 48 0.15 -12.76 -16.96
N ALA A 49 0.58 -12.94 -15.69
CA ALA A 49 0.85 -14.25 -15.13
C ALA A 49 -0.45 -15.04 -14.98
N TRP A 50 -1.49 -14.45 -14.42
CA TRP A 50 -2.78 -15.10 -14.17
C TRP A 50 -3.52 -15.47 -15.48
N ALA A 51 -3.37 -14.62 -16.53
CA ALA A 51 -3.90 -14.91 -17.84
C ALA A 51 -3.23 -16.14 -18.50
N LYS A 52 -1.95 -16.42 -18.21
CA LYS A 52 -1.26 -17.62 -18.70
C LYS A 52 -1.84 -18.90 -18.09
N ASP A 53 -2.40 -18.82 -16.90
CA ASP A 53 -3.08 -19.93 -16.22
C ASP A 53 -4.55 -20.09 -16.69
N GLY A 54 -4.98 -19.31 -17.67
CA GLY A 54 -6.29 -19.40 -18.33
C GLY A 54 -7.40 -18.56 -17.68
N HIS A 55 -7.08 -17.74 -16.67
CA HIS A 55 -8.06 -16.89 -15.99
C HIS A 55 -8.27 -15.55 -16.71
N GLN A 56 -9.46 -14.98 -16.56
CA GLN A 56 -9.81 -13.67 -17.12
C GLN A 56 -10.03 -12.64 -16.00
N TRP A 57 -9.19 -11.60 -16.00
CA TRP A 57 -9.24 -10.51 -15.04
C TRP A 57 -10.22 -9.42 -15.48
N LYS A 58 -11.27 -9.18 -14.72
CA LYS A 58 -12.12 -8.01 -14.86
C LYS A 58 -11.72 -6.94 -13.85
N ASP A 59 -11.17 -5.88 -14.38
CA ASP A 59 -10.66 -4.76 -13.60
C ASP A 59 -11.81 -3.91 -13.03
N LEU A 60 -11.76 -3.66 -11.72
CA LEU A 60 -12.67 -2.73 -11.05
C LEU A 60 -11.84 -1.84 -10.13
N SER A 61 -11.44 -0.65 -10.62
CA SER A 61 -10.61 0.28 -9.88
C SER A 61 -11.41 1.47 -9.35
N ILE A 62 -11.32 1.72 -8.03
CA ILE A 62 -11.82 2.94 -7.40
C ILE A 62 -10.68 3.53 -6.58
N ALA A 63 -10.24 4.74 -6.92
CA ALA A 63 -9.13 5.38 -6.23
C ALA A 63 -9.36 5.48 -4.72
N HIS A 64 -8.31 5.36 -3.94
CA HIS A 64 -8.35 5.28 -2.46
C HIS A 64 -9.07 6.49 -1.82
N ASP A 65 -8.84 7.66 -2.34
CA ASP A 65 -9.43 8.94 -1.93
C ASP A 65 -10.89 9.14 -2.38
N SER A 66 -11.41 8.22 -3.22
CA SER A 66 -12.78 8.26 -3.75
C SER A 66 -13.77 7.37 -2.97
N GLY A 67 -13.45 6.98 -1.74
CA GLY A 67 -14.33 6.19 -0.88
C GLY A 67 -14.32 4.68 -1.20
N ALA A 68 -13.18 4.12 -1.55
CA ALA A 68 -13.03 2.72 -1.95
C ALA A 68 -13.61 1.71 -0.94
N ASN A 69 -13.41 1.88 0.37
CA ASN A 69 -13.95 0.98 1.39
C ASN A 69 -15.49 1.00 1.44
N VAL A 70 -16.11 2.17 1.31
CA VAL A 70 -17.56 2.30 1.25
C VAL A 70 -18.10 1.62 -0.01
N SER A 71 -17.42 1.77 -1.14
CA SER A 71 -17.81 1.14 -2.41
C SER A 71 -17.73 -0.38 -2.33
N LEU A 72 -16.70 -0.95 -1.71
CA LEU A 72 -16.57 -2.39 -1.48
C LEU A 72 -17.74 -2.93 -0.64
N MET A 73 -18.04 -2.31 0.50
CA MET A 73 -19.13 -2.73 1.37
C MET A 73 -20.49 -2.60 0.69
N ASN A 74 -20.73 -1.57 -0.11
CA ASN A 74 -21.95 -1.40 -0.90
C ASN A 74 -22.11 -2.50 -1.95
N MET A 75 -21.05 -2.94 -2.59
CA MET A 75 -21.09 -4.07 -3.55
C MET A 75 -21.41 -5.39 -2.84
N ILE A 76 -20.82 -5.62 -1.66
CA ILE A 76 -21.10 -6.83 -0.85
C ILE A 76 -22.55 -6.84 -0.42
N THR A 77 -23.07 -5.76 0.17
CA THR A 77 -24.45 -5.66 0.64
C THR A 77 -25.48 -5.63 -0.49
N GLY A 78 -25.09 -5.09 -1.64
CA GLY A 78 -25.90 -5.08 -2.86
C GLY A 78 -25.98 -6.40 -3.61
N GLY A 79 -25.30 -7.46 -3.11
CA GLY A 79 -25.35 -8.79 -3.69
C GLY A 79 -24.54 -8.96 -4.99
N ASN A 80 -23.61 -8.03 -5.27
CA ASN A 80 -22.70 -8.11 -6.41
C ASN A 80 -21.24 -7.92 -5.96
N PRO A 81 -20.73 -8.77 -5.07
CA PRO A 81 -19.40 -8.63 -4.51
C PRO A 81 -18.31 -8.96 -5.56
N PRO A 82 -17.14 -8.30 -5.50
CA PRO A 82 -15.97 -8.75 -6.26
C PRO A 82 -15.47 -10.08 -5.68
N ALA A 83 -14.92 -10.94 -6.52
CA ALA A 83 -14.35 -12.20 -6.03
C ALA A 83 -13.02 -11.97 -5.29
N ILE A 84 -12.23 -11.04 -5.78
CA ILE A 84 -10.94 -10.63 -5.21
C ILE A 84 -11.00 -9.12 -4.94
N PHE A 85 -10.53 -8.70 -3.78
CA PHE A 85 -10.53 -7.28 -3.42
C PHE A 85 -9.26 -6.88 -2.69
N MET A 86 -8.81 -5.66 -2.91
CA MET A 86 -7.71 -5.09 -2.17
C MET A 86 -8.22 -4.36 -0.94
N ASN A 87 -7.81 -4.81 0.23
CA ASN A 87 -8.06 -4.13 1.50
C ASN A 87 -7.15 -4.68 2.59
N SER A 88 -6.75 -3.84 3.53
CA SER A 88 -5.91 -4.24 4.65
C SER A 88 -6.56 -4.03 6.03
N ASP A 89 -7.73 -3.38 6.10
CA ASP A 89 -8.47 -3.10 7.33
C ASP A 89 -9.00 -4.42 7.96
N PRO A 90 -8.54 -4.80 9.16
CA PRO A 90 -8.95 -6.05 9.80
C PRO A 90 -10.44 -6.10 10.17
N GLY A 91 -11.09 -4.94 10.37
CA GLY A 91 -12.51 -4.85 10.67
C GLY A 91 -13.38 -5.42 9.55
N ILE A 92 -13.02 -5.15 8.30
CA ILE A 92 -13.71 -5.68 7.13
C ILE A 92 -13.65 -7.22 7.12
N TYR A 93 -12.49 -7.80 7.39
CA TYR A 93 -12.33 -9.26 7.43
C TYR A 93 -13.10 -9.90 8.58
N ARG A 94 -13.15 -9.26 9.76
CA ARG A 94 -13.97 -9.72 10.89
C ARG A 94 -15.46 -9.74 10.53
N ASP A 95 -15.93 -8.71 9.83
CA ASP A 95 -17.33 -8.63 9.41
C ASP A 95 -17.65 -9.64 8.30
N LEU A 96 -16.75 -9.88 7.37
CA LEU A 96 -16.88 -10.93 6.37
C LEU A 96 -16.89 -12.33 7.01
N ASN A 97 -16.04 -12.56 8.00
CA ASN A 97 -16.01 -13.84 8.73
C ASN A 97 -17.32 -14.11 9.50
N LYS A 98 -17.88 -13.09 10.18
CA LYS A 98 -19.19 -13.21 10.84
C LYS A 98 -20.31 -13.59 9.87
N GLN A 99 -20.21 -13.19 8.61
CA GLN A 99 -21.18 -13.49 7.56
C GLN A 99 -20.87 -14.79 6.80
N GLY A 100 -19.76 -15.48 7.09
CA GLY A 100 -19.31 -16.67 6.36
C GLY A 100 -18.83 -16.39 4.93
N LEU A 101 -18.49 -15.13 4.64
CA LEU A 101 -18.06 -14.68 3.30
C LEU A 101 -16.53 -14.62 3.14
N GLY A 102 -15.77 -14.57 4.24
CA GLY A 102 -14.31 -14.54 4.19
C GLY A 102 -13.71 -15.88 3.77
N VAL A 103 -12.63 -15.84 3.00
CA VAL A 103 -11.87 -17.04 2.60
C VAL A 103 -10.53 -17.04 3.34
N PRO A 104 -10.31 -17.95 4.32
CA PRO A 104 -9.04 -18.07 5.01
C PRO A 104 -7.96 -18.71 4.11
N LEU A 105 -6.74 -18.22 4.21
CA LEU A 105 -5.60 -18.63 3.38
C LEU A 105 -4.56 -19.46 4.14
N THR A 106 -4.71 -19.67 5.45
CA THR A 106 -3.74 -20.37 6.31
C THR A 106 -3.33 -21.71 5.71
N LYS A 107 -4.31 -22.58 5.41
CA LYS A 107 -4.05 -23.92 4.85
C LYS A 107 -3.36 -23.87 3.48
N LEU A 108 -3.75 -22.90 2.65
CA LEU A 108 -3.15 -22.72 1.33
C LEU A 108 -1.68 -22.35 1.47
N PHE A 109 -1.36 -21.33 2.24
CA PHE A 109 0.00 -20.84 2.39
C PHE A 109 0.91 -21.82 3.15
N ASP A 110 0.37 -22.58 4.09
CA ASP A 110 1.10 -23.68 4.73
C ASP A 110 1.45 -24.78 3.71
N SER A 111 0.49 -25.15 2.86
CA SER A 111 0.67 -26.22 1.86
C SER A 111 1.76 -25.93 0.83
N ILE A 112 1.92 -24.65 0.46
CA ILE A 112 2.97 -24.21 -0.47
C ILE A 112 4.23 -23.70 0.24
N GLY A 113 4.27 -23.77 1.57
CA GLY A 113 5.41 -23.34 2.38
C GLY A 113 5.65 -21.84 2.38
N ALA A 114 4.63 -21.01 2.07
CA ALA A 114 4.75 -19.56 2.08
C ALA A 114 4.81 -18.99 3.50
N THR A 115 3.98 -19.51 4.42
CA THR A 115 3.84 -18.99 5.79
C THR A 115 5.19 -18.86 6.52
N LYS A 116 6.07 -19.84 6.42
CA LYS A 116 7.38 -19.83 7.10
C LYS A 116 8.36 -18.80 6.55
N ASN A 117 8.07 -18.27 5.36
CA ASN A 117 8.89 -17.28 4.67
C ASN A 117 8.33 -15.85 4.77
N PHE A 118 7.17 -15.66 5.40
CA PHE A 118 6.70 -14.32 5.72
C PHE A 118 7.42 -13.77 6.96
N PRO A 119 7.97 -12.53 6.89
CA PRO A 119 8.51 -11.85 8.07
C PRO A 119 7.44 -11.71 9.16
N PRO A 120 7.83 -11.65 10.46
CA PRO A 120 6.88 -11.47 11.56
C PRO A 120 5.98 -10.25 11.41
N SER A 121 6.51 -9.14 10.87
CA SER A 121 5.73 -7.93 10.57
C SER A 121 4.66 -8.19 9.50
N VAL A 122 4.97 -8.96 8.46
CA VAL A 122 3.97 -9.34 7.44
C VAL A 122 2.91 -10.24 8.05
N LEU A 123 3.30 -11.31 8.76
CA LEU A 123 2.36 -12.21 9.43
C LEU A 123 1.40 -11.47 10.35
N LYS A 124 1.92 -10.53 11.16
CA LYS A 124 1.07 -9.69 12.04
C LYS A 124 0.02 -8.91 11.24
N ASN A 125 0.38 -8.37 10.08
CA ASN A 125 -0.52 -7.53 9.28
C ASN A 125 -1.55 -8.34 8.47
N ILE A 126 -1.28 -9.59 8.12
CA ILE A 126 -2.18 -10.44 7.31
C ILE A 126 -3.06 -11.38 8.14
N THR A 127 -2.79 -11.51 9.43
CA THR A 127 -3.53 -12.38 10.34
C THR A 127 -4.67 -11.60 11.00
N VAL A 128 -5.87 -12.16 10.96
CA VAL A 128 -7.08 -11.65 11.62
C VAL A 128 -7.69 -12.78 12.43
N ASP A 129 -7.88 -12.55 13.73
CA ASP A 129 -8.45 -13.53 14.67
C ASP A 129 -7.78 -14.91 14.64
N GLY A 130 -6.45 -14.94 14.43
CA GLY A 130 -5.63 -16.16 14.44
C GLY A 130 -5.53 -16.87 13.08
N GLU A 131 -6.23 -16.42 12.05
CA GLU A 131 -6.18 -16.98 10.68
C GLU A 131 -5.52 -16.00 9.71
N ILE A 132 -4.75 -16.51 8.75
CA ILE A 132 -4.28 -15.70 7.62
C ILE A 132 -5.47 -15.44 6.70
N MET A 133 -5.94 -14.20 6.69
CA MET A 133 -7.11 -13.77 5.91
C MET A 133 -6.76 -12.95 4.67
N LYS A 134 -5.51 -12.55 4.54
CA LYS A 134 -5.06 -11.64 3.49
C LYS A 134 -3.86 -12.25 2.75
N ALA A 135 -3.83 -12.16 1.41
CA ALA A 135 -2.62 -12.44 0.63
C ALA A 135 -1.78 -11.15 0.56
N PRO A 136 -0.56 -11.14 1.08
CA PRO A 136 0.27 -9.95 1.09
C PRO A 136 0.88 -9.69 -0.29
N ALA A 137 0.55 -8.54 -0.89
CA ALA A 137 1.06 -8.15 -2.21
C ALA A 137 2.39 -7.39 -2.13
N THR A 138 2.50 -6.47 -1.16
CA THR A 138 3.68 -5.59 -0.99
C THR A 138 4.00 -5.36 0.48
N VAL A 139 5.29 -5.10 0.75
CA VAL A 139 5.73 -4.49 1.99
C VAL A 139 6.25 -3.10 1.67
N HIS A 140 5.75 -2.10 2.39
CA HIS A 140 6.15 -0.71 2.29
C HIS A 140 6.70 -0.20 3.62
N ILE A 141 7.56 0.81 3.54
CA ILE A 141 7.91 1.68 4.66
C ILE A 141 7.31 3.05 4.41
N ASP A 142 6.48 3.53 5.33
CA ASP A 142 5.98 4.89 5.34
C ASP A 142 7.08 5.83 5.91
N GLY A 143 7.11 7.06 5.43
CA GLY A 143 8.08 8.05 5.92
C GLY A 143 9.46 7.95 5.27
N MET A 144 9.59 7.30 4.12
CA MET A 144 10.81 7.40 3.32
C MET A 144 10.97 8.81 2.74
N VAL A 145 12.19 9.29 2.72
CA VAL A 145 12.56 10.55 2.07
C VAL A 145 13.09 10.24 0.68
N TYR A 146 12.42 10.77 -0.34
CA TYR A 146 12.94 10.79 -1.70
C TYR A 146 13.26 12.23 -2.10
N TYR A 147 14.44 12.47 -2.65
CA TYR A 147 14.88 13.82 -2.99
C TYR A 147 15.49 13.91 -4.39
N ASN A 148 15.33 15.07 -5.01
CA ASN A 148 15.92 15.40 -6.29
C ASN A 148 17.39 15.86 -6.09
N LYS A 149 18.32 15.15 -6.69
CA LYS A 149 19.76 15.43 -6.53
C LYS A 149 20.20 16.74 -7.18
N HIS A 150 19.61 17.08 -8.32
CA HIS A 150 19.94 18.33 -9.01
C HIS A 150 19.47 19.56 -8.22
N VAL A 151 18.29 19.46 -7.57
CA VAL A 151 17.80 20.52 -6.68
C VAL A 151 18.69 20.63 -5.43
N ALA A 152 19.09 19.50 -4.85
CA ALA A 152 20.00 19.49 -3.70
C ALA A 152 21.34 20.17 -4.03
N GLU A 153 21.92 19.83 -5.18
CA GLU A 153 23.17 20.44 -5.69
C GLU A 153 22.99 21.94 -5.94
N ALA A 154 21.92 22.34 -6.64
CA ALA A 154 21.65 23.75 -6.96
C ALA A 154 21.38 24.59 -5.69
N ALA A 155 20.82 24.03 -4.65
CA ALA A 155 20.59 24.68 -3.36
C ALA A 155 21.81 24.62 -2.41
N GLY A 156 22.86 23.90 -2.78
CA GLY A 156 24.07 23.74 -1.95
C GLY A 156 23.79 22.99 -0.65
N VAL A 157 22.91 21.95 -0.70
CA VAL A 157 22.58 21.09 0.43
C VAL A 157 22.97 19.63 0.13
N ASP A 158 23.38 18.91 1.16
CA ASP A 158 23.71 17.49 1.07
C ASP A 158 22.78 16.67 1.99
N PRO A 159 21.71 16.06 1.47
CA PRO A 159 20.81 15.24 2.25
C PRO A 159 21.48 14.07 2.98
N LYS A 160 22.57 13.52 2.44
CA LYS A 160 23.32 12.41 3.08
C LYS A 160 24.05 12.83 4.34
N SER A 161 24.27 14.12 4.55
CA SER A 161 24.89 14.66 5.77
C SER A 161 23.92 14.78 6.94
N TRP A 162 22.61 14.78 6.72
CA TRP A 162 21.60 14.98 7.75
C TRP A 162 21.55 13.81 8.75
N LYS A 163 21.51 14.13 10.05
CA LYS A 163 21.47 13.17 11.16
C LYS A 163 20.17 13.25 11.96
N SER A 164 19.40 14.33 11.77
CA SER A 164 18.16 14.64 12.47
C SER A 164 17.19 15.40 11.59
N LEU A 165 15.93 15.52 12.00
CA LEU A 165 14.98 16.44 11.34
C LEU A 165 15.42 17.91 11.47
N ASP A 166 16.17 18.29 12.50
CA ASP A 166 16.68 19.66 12.61
C ASP A 166 17.66 19.98 11.49
N ASP A 167 18.52 19.04 11.08
CA ASP A 167 19.42 19.21 9.94
C ASP A 167 18.63 19.37 8.64
N LEU A 168 17.55 18.60 8.47
CA LEU A 168 16.67 18.69 7.32
C LEU A 168 15.96 20.06 7.28
N PHE A 169 15.41 20.52 8.39
CA PHE A 169 14.77 21.84 8.47
C PHE A 169 15.74 22.99 8.23
N ALA A 170 16.97 22.89 8.76
CA ALA A 170 18.02 23.89 8.53
C ALA A 170 18.40 24.05 7.04
N ALA A 171 18.15 23.02 6.22
CA ALA A 171 18.36 23.09 4.78
C ALA A 171 17.25 23.85 4.03
N PHE A 172 16.04 23.95 4.59
CA PHE A 172 14.88 24.49 3.89
C PHE A 172 15.01 25.95 3.47
N ASP A 173 15.66 26.79 4.28
CA ASP A 173 15.90 28.19 3.92
C ASP A 173 16.82 28.32 2.73
N LYS A 174 17.86 27.49 2.62
CA LYS A 174 18.75 27.46 1.46
C LYS A 174 18.01 27.05 0.20
N VAL A 175 17.12 26.04 0.31
CA VAL A 175 16.31 25.55 -0.81
C VAL A 175 15.33 26.63 -1.29
N LYS A 176 14.67 27.34 -0.35
CA LYS A 176 13.81 28.50 -0.67
C LYS A 176 14.58 29.63 -1.34
N ALA A 177 15.76 29.96 -0.81
CA ALA A 177 16.61 31.01 -1.37
C ALA A 177 17.10 30.68 -2.79
N ALA A 178 17.26 29.40 -3.11
CA ALA A 178 17.57 28.90 -4.45
C ALA A 178 16.34 28.84 -5.39
N GLY A 179 15.14 29.18 -4.90
CA GLY A 179 13.90 29.27 -5.70
C GLY A 179 13.13 27.95 -5.82
N TYR A 180 13.41 26.98 -4.96
CA TYR A 180 12.74 25.66 -4.95
C TYR A 180 11.80 25.51 -3.76
N ILE A 181 10.84 24.59 -3.89
CA ILE A 181 9.99 24.13 -2.80
C ILE A 181 10.82 23.19 -1.92
N PRO A 182 10.98 23.44 -0.60
CA PRO A 182 11.78 22.57 0.27
C PRO A 182 11.22 21.17 0.38
N ILE A 183 9.91 21.06 0.66
CA ILE A 183 9.22 19.80 0.81
C ILE A 183 7.88 19.84 0.07
N ALA A 184 7.65 18.86 -0.80
CA ALA A 184 6.39 18.64 -1.45
C ALA A 184 5.49 17.80 -0.55
N GLN A 185 4.24 18.24 -0.35
CA GLN A 185 3.20 17.50 0.36
C GLN A 185 1.89 17.63 -0.40
N GLY A 186 1.07 16.58 -0.39
CA GLY A 186 -0.25 16.59 -1.00
C GLY A 186 -1.37 16.86 -0.01
N GLY A 187 -2.58 17.06 -0.57
CA GLY A 187 -3.76 17.49 0.20
C GLY A 187 -4.62 16.36 0.76
N ASP A 188 -4.47 15.14 0.27
CA ASP A 188 -5.30 14.02 0.72
C ASP A 188 -5.04 13.69 2.20
N GLN A 189 -6.10 13.31 2.91
CA GLN A 189 -6.02 13.00 4.34
C GLN A 189 -4.97 11.92 4.65
N PHE A 190 -4.92 10.85 3.84
CA PHE A 190 -3.98 9.76 4.11
C PHE A 190 -2.51 10.21 4.00
N GLN A 191 -2.17 11.14 3.09
CA GLN A 191 -0.82 11.65 2.96
C GLN A 191 -0.35 12.39 4.24
N LYS A 192 -1.24 13.20 4.82
CA LYS A 192 -0.98 13.93 6.07
C LYS A 192 -0.91 12.98 7.26
N ALA A 193 -1.84 12.03 7.34
CA ALA A 193 -1.87 11.03 8.41
C ALA A 193 -0.62 10.14 8.38
N TYR A 194 -0.19 9.69 7.19
CA TYR A 194 1.04 8.89 7.03
C TYR A 194 2.30 9.68 7.39
N LEU A 195 2.32 10.98 7.10
CA LEU A 195 3.40 11.84 7.56
C LEU A 195 3.43 11.96 9.08
N LEU A 196 2.28 12.20 9.73
CA LEU A 196 2.21 12.30 11.19
C LEU A 196 2.65 11.00 11.87
N GLN A 197 2.15 9.85 11.40
CA GLN A 197 2.56 8.55 11.96
C GLN A 197 4.04 8.26 11.74
N ALA A 198 4.61 8.64 10.58
CA ALA A 198 6.03 8.50 10.31
C ALA A 198 6.88 9.39 11.25
N LEU A 199 6.43 10.61 11.55
CA LEU A 199 7.10 11.50 12.50
C LEU A 199 7.07 10.93 13.91
N ILE A 200 5.92 10.44 14.39
CA ILE A 200 5.80 9.83 15.72
C ILE A 200 6.71 8.59 15.81
N ALA A 201 6.70 7.71 14.81
CA ALA A 201 7.58 6.54 14.80
C ALA A 201 9.06 6.93 14.79
N SER A 202 9.42 7.92 13.96
CA SER A 202 10.81 8.32 13.75
C SER A 202 11.41 9.07 14.94
N GLU A 203 10.69 10.00 15.52
CA GLU A 203 11.19 10.84 16.62
C GLU A 203 10.94 10.25 17.99
N GLU A 204 9.74 9.65 18.21
CA GLU A 204 9.34 9.20 19.54
C GLU A 204 9.54 7.68 19.71
N GLY A 205 9.62 6.94 18.63
CA GLY A 205 9.93 5.51 18.62
C GLY A 205 8.72 4.60 18.82
N PRO A 206 8.99 3.27 18.91
CA PRO A 206 7.92 2.27 18.82
C PRO A 206 7.00 2.24 20.07
N ASP A 207 7.48 2.63 21.25
CA ASP A 207 6.65 2.61 22.47
C ASP A 207 5.49 3.61 22.36
N ILE A 208 5.80 4.88 22.16
CA ILE A 208 4.79 5.95 22.01
C ILE A 208 3.88 5.66 20.84
N TYR A 209 4.45 5.23 19.69
CA TYR A 209 3.67 4.88 18.51
C TYR A 209 2.64 3.77 18.78
N ASN A 210 3.06 2.64 19.35
CA ASN A 210 2.19 1.50 19.62
C ASN A 210 1.13 1.80 20.69
N ARG A 211 1.43 2.65 21.65
CA ARG A 211 0.46 3.11 22.66
C ARG A 211 -0.56 4.08 22.08
N PHE A 212 -0.22 4.81 21.03
CA PHE A 212 -1.15 5.72 20.35
C PHE A 212 -1.95 5.04 19.23
N TYR A 213 -1.28 4.25 18.38
CA TYR A 213 -1.86 3.60 17.20
C TYR A 213 -2.18 2.12 17.37
N GLY A 214 -1.93 1.53 18.52
CA GLY A 214 -2.14 0.10 18.74
C GLY A 214 -3.61 -0.31 18.67
N GLU A 215 -3.87 -1.61 18.62
CA GLU A 215 -5.22 -2.19 18.65
C GLU A 215 -6.01 -1.75 19.91
N LYS A 216 -5.31 -1.55 21.02
CA LYS A 216 -5.82 -0.97 22.26
C LYS A 216 -4.97 0.24 22.62
N PRO A 217 -5.35 1.43 22.15
CA PRO A 217 -4.58 2.63 22.43
C PRO A 217 -4.62 2.99 23.92
N ASP A 218 -3.61 3.74 24.36
CA ASP A 218 -3.49 4.22 25.74
C ASP A 218 -3.83 5.72 25.76
N ARG A 219 -4.92 6.06 26.45
CA ARG A 219 -5.39 7.46 26.57
C ARG A 219 -4.32 8.40 27.10
N THR A 220 -3.44 7.90 27.98
CA THR A 220 -2.42 8.73 28.63
C THR A 220 -1.34 9.24 27.69
N VAL A 221 -1.14 8.57 26.53
CA VAL A 221 -0.12 8.98 25.56
C VAL A 221 -0.58 10.16 24.68
N ILE A 222 -1.89 10.44 24.63
CA ILE A 222 -2.47 11.50 23.77
C ILE A 222 -1.92 12.88 24.17
N ASP A 223 -1.70 13.13 25.46
CA ASP A 223 -1.17 14.40 25.96
C ASP A 223 0.18 14.20 26.68
N THR A 224 1.19 13.83 25.91
CA THR A 224 2.57 13.72 26.40
C THR A 224 3.46 14.76 25.71
N PRO A 225 4.60 15.14 26.33
CA PRO A 225 5.58 16.01 25.68
C PRO A 225 6.03 15.48 24.31
N GLU A 226 6.16 14.16 24.17
CA GLU A 226 6.54 13.47 22.94
C GLU A 226 5.49 13.67 21.84
N MET A 227 4.21 13.44 22.15
CA MET A 227 3.13 13.64 21.18
C MET A 227 3.07 15.11 20.73
N ARG A 228 3.19 16.06 21.68
CA ARG A 228 3.23 17.48 21.36
C ARG A 228 4.45 17.86 20.50
N ALA A 229 5.61 17.24 20.73
CA ALA A 229 6.79 17.44 19.89
C ALA A 229 6.53 16.97 18.46
N ALA A 230 5.94 15.79 18.27
CA ALA A 230 5.58 15.28 16.94
C ALA A 230 4.57 16.21 16.23
N LEU A 231 3.56 16.74 16.93
CA LEU A 231 2.60 17.71 16.38
C LEU A 231 3.29 19.01 15.94
N LYS A 232 4.25 19.52 16.71
CA LYS A 232 5.06 20.69 16.31
C LYS A 232 5.84 20.44 15.03
N ARG A 233 6.51 19.27 14.91
CA ARG A 233 7.21 18.89 13.70
C ARG A 233 6.28 18.81 12.50
N PHE A 234 5.12 18.24 12.69
CA PHE A 234 4.09 18.13 11.66
C PHE A 234 3.62 19.51 11.18
N ARG A 235 3.39 20.45 12.10
CA ARG A 235 3.08 21.86 11.79
C ARG A 235 4.23 22.55 11.07
N GLN A 236 5.46 22.36 11.52
CA GLN A 236 6.65 22.95 10.91
C GLN A 236 6.80 22.49 9.45
N ILE A 237 6.50 21.23 9.13
CA ILE A 237 6.50 20.76 7.74
C ILE A 237 5.41 21.47 6.93
N ALA A 238 4.19 21.61 7.48
CA ALA A 238 3.09 22.29 6.80
C ALA A 238 3.45 23.72 6.36
N GLU A 239 4.20 24.45 7.19
CA GLU A 239 4.66 25.83 6.92
C GLU A 239 5.70 25.93 5.80
N HIS A 240 6.29 24.80 5.38
CA HIS A 240 7.32 24.74 4.34
C HIS A 240 6.84 24.16 3.02
N THR A 241 5.54 23.84 2.92
CA THR A 241 4.92 23.38 1.67
C THR A 241 4.52 24.55 0.77
N ASP A 242 4.23 24.24 -0.49
CA ASP A 242 3.75 25.25 -1.45
C ASP A 242 2.22 25.47 -1.36
N PRO A 243 1.71 26.64 -1.81
CA PRO A 243 0.27 26.95 -1.77
C PRO A 243 -0.63 25.99 -2.56
N GLY A 244 -0.08 25.22 -3.50
CA GLY A 244 -0.82 24.23 -4.28
C GLY A 244 -1.05 22.89 -3.56
N SER A 245 -0.44 22.71 -2.40
CA SER A 245 -0.50 21.48 -1.61
C SER A 245 -1.94 20.97 -1.36
N PRO A 246 -2.93 21.80 -0.96
CA PRO A 246 -4.26 21.30 -0.57
C PRO A 246 -5.04 20.56 -1.67
N ASN A 247 -4.72 20.79 -2.94
CA ASN A 247 -5.46 20.24 -4.07
C ASN A 247 -4.67 19.18 -4.83
N ARG A 248 -3.63 18.59 -4.22
CA ARG A 248 -2.69 17.73 -4.93
C ARG A 248 -2.78 16.30 -4.43
N GLN A 249 -2.91 15.36 -5.37
CA GLN A 249 -2.80 13.92 -5.12
C GLN A 249 -1.34 13.54 -4.87
N TRP A 250 -1.12 12.35 -4.30
CA TRP A 250 0.22 11.92 -3.90
C TRP A 250 1.21 11.81 -5.09
N ASN A 251 0.77 11.27 -6.23
CA ASN A 251 1.61 11.14 -7.43
C ASN A 251 1.95 12.48 -8.06
N ASP A 252 1.01 13.46 -8.04
CA ASP A 252 1.25 14.81 -8.50
C ASP A 252 2.23 15.55 -7.58
N THR A 253 2.18 15.22 -6.28
CA THR A 253 3.15 15.70 -5.30
C THR A 253 4.54 15.16 -5.59
N THR A 254 4.66 13.84 -5.83
CA THR A 254 5.91 13.20 -6.23
C THR A 254 6.45 13.80 -7.53
N ASN A 255 5.57 14.16 -8.47
CA ASN A 255 5.97 14.79 -9.72
C ASN A 255 6.65 16.16 -9.54
N LEU A 256 6.42 16.90 -8.46
CA LEU A 256 7.18 18.11 -8.16
C LEU A 256 8.66 17.80 -7.87
N VAL A 257 8.91 16.69 -7.19
CA VAL A 257 10.28 16.23 -6.93
C VAL A 257 10.91 15.68 -8.21
N ILE A 258 10.18 14.84 -8.97
CA ILE A 258 10.63 14.27 -10.25
C ILE A 258 11.05 15.36 -11.24
N THR A 259 10.29 16.45 -11.32
CA THR A 259 10.51 17.55 -12.27
C THR A 259 11.46 18.64 -11.74
N GLY A 260 12.00 18.48 -10.53
CA GLY A 260 12.95 19.43 -9.93
C GLY A 260 12.33 20.75 -9.49
N LYS A 261 11.03 20.77 -9.18
CA LYS A 261 10.35 21.93 -8.57
C LYS A 261 10.45 21.92 -7.05
N ALA A 262 10.52 20.74 -6.45
CA ALA A 262 10.70 20.54 -5.03
C ALA A 262 11.98 19.72 -4.75
N LEU A 263 12.60 19.97 -3.58
CA LEU A 263 13.75 19.21 -3.14
C LEU A 263 13.35 17.77 -2.80
N LEU A 264 12.38 17.59 -1.92
CA LEU A 264 12.04 16.27 -1.38
C LEU A 264 10.54 16.09 -1.11
N GLN A 265 10.15 14.84 -0.91
CA GLN A 265 8.88 14.42 -0.31
C GLN A 265 9.17 13.37 0.75
N ILE A 266 8.44 13.44 1.87
CA ILE A 266 8.40 12.39 2.91
C ILE A 266 7.08 11.65 2.73
N HIS A 267 7.14 10.39 2.27
CA HIS A 267 5.94 9.58 2.02
C HIS A 267 6.32 8.09 2.02
N GLY A 268 5.44 7.21 1.55
CA GLY A 268 5.79 5.80 1.41
C GLY A 268 6.77 5.53 0.27
N ASP A 269 7.50 4.43 0.38
CA ASP A 269 8.52 4.02 -0.60
C ASP A 269 7.96 3.74 -2.00
N TRP A 270 6.64 3.56 -2.16
CA TRP A 270 5.98 3.46 -3.47
C TRP A 270 6.23 4.66 -4.40
N MET A 271 6.61 5.83 -3.85
CA MET A 271 7.02 6.98 -4.66
C MET A 271 8.10 6.62 -5.69
N LYS A 272 8.98 5.69 -5.35
CA LYS A 272 10.04 5.23 -6.26
C LYS A 272 9.47 4.73 -7.59
N GLY A 273 8.34 4.04 -7.55
CA GLY A 273 7.67 3.56 -8.77
C GLY A 273 7.37 4.69 -9.76
N GLU A 274 6.93 5.85 -9.28
CA GLU A 274 6.66 7.03 -10.14
C GLU A 274 7.95 7.62 -10.73
N PHE A 275 9.06 7.66 -9.97
CA PHE A 275 10.37 8.07 -10.52
C PHE A 275 10.82 7.13 -11.63
N LEU A 276 10.67 5.81 -11.43
CA LEU A 276 11.04 4.81 -12.44
C LEU A 276 10.12 4.87 -13.66
N ALA A 277 8.80 5.05 -13.47
CA ALA A 277 7.85 5.24 -14.57
C ALA A 277 8.17 6.51 -15.39
N ALA A 278 8.67 7.55 -14.75
CA ALA A 278 9.19 8.77 -15.39
C ALA A 278 10.61 8.61 -15.95
N GLN A 279 11.16 7.39 -15.99
CA GLN A 279 12.49 7.06 -16.50
C GLN A 279 13.64 7.79 -15.77
N LYS A 280 13.43 8.16 -14.50
CA LYS A 280 14.45 8.74 -13.66
C LYS A 280 15.39 7.69 -13.10
N LYS A 281 16.66 8.02 -12.98
CA LYS A 281 17.71 7.10 -12.54
C LYS A 281 18.08 7.34 -11.09
N LEU A 282 17.99 6.31 -10.28
CA LEU A 282 18.47 6.32 -8.91
C LEU A 282 20.01 6.59 -8.89
N GLY A 283 20.44 7.46 -7.99
CA GLY A 283 21.83 7.85 -7.87
C GLY A 283 22.27 8.98 -8.83
N GLU A 284 21.54 9.18 -9.95
CA GLU A 284 21.78 10.28 -10.91
C GLU A 284 20.78 11.42 -10.70
N ASP A 285 19.47 11.15 -10.93
CA ASP A 285 18.41 12.16 -10.84
C ASP A 285 17.85 12.31 -9.42
N PHE A 286 17.70 11.21 -8.70
CA PHE A 286 17.13 11.16 -7.36
C PHE A 286 17.87 10.17 -6.46
N ASP A 287 17.62 10.27 -5.17
CA ASP A 287 18.09 9.31 -4.18
C ASP A 287 17.07 9.18 -3.05
N CYS A 288 17.29 8.25 -2.13
CA CYS A 288 16.38 7.96 -1.02
C CYS A 288 17.13 7.78 0.30
N MET A 289 16.41 7.98 1.39
CA MET A 289 16.89 7.72 2.75
C MET A 289 15.70 7.53 3.70
N ASN A 290 15.92 6.95 4.85
CA ASN A 290 14.97 7.05 5.97
C ASN A 290 14.91 8.50 6.48
N ILE A 291 13.86 8.85 7.23
CA ILE A 291 13.86 10.12 7.99
C ILE A 291 15.15 10.18 8.81
N PRO A 292 15.92 11.30 8.75
CA PRO A 292 17.18 11.41 9.48
C PRO A 292 16.99 11.21 10.98
N GLY A 293 17.78 10.31 11.57
CA GLY A 293 17.70 9.99 13.01
C GLY A 293 16.54 9.05 13.40
N THR A 294 15.86 8.43 12.44
CA THR A 294 14.68 7.58 12.72
C THR A 294 14.94 6.52 13.79
N LYS A 295 14.04 6.44 14.78
CA LYS A 295 14.04 5.41 15.84
C LYS A 295 13.26 4.17 15.43
N ALA A 296 12.19 4.35 14.64
CA ALA A 296 11.38 3.26 14.09
C ALA A 296 10.77 3.66 12.75
N VAL A 297 10.37 2.66 11.97
CA VAL A 297 9.69 2.82 10.68
C VAL A 297 8.30 2.22 10.74
N VAL A 298 7.37 2.83 10.01
CA VAL A 298 6.00 2.33 9.87
C VAL A 298 5.95 1.37 8.71
N VAL A 299 5.50 0.15 8.96
CA VAL A 299 5.37 -0.91 7.96
C VAL A 299 3.92 -0.99 7.51
N THR A 300 3.70 -0.82 6.21
CA THR A 300 2.42 -1.02 5.53
C THR A 300 2.48 -2.28 4.68
N VAL A 301 1.45 -3.10 4.75
CA VAL A 301 1.30 -4.30 3.91
C VAL A 301 0.02 -4.15 3.09
N ASP A 302 0.17 -3.93 1.79
CA ASP A 302 -0.98 -4.02 0.89
C ASP A 302 -1.35 -5.48 0.70
N SER A 303 -2.63 -5.77 0.70
CA SER A 303 -3.10 -7.14 0.70
C SER A 303 -4.37 -7.34 -0.10
N TRP A 304 -4.50 -8.54 -0.66
CA TRP A 304 -5.71 -9.02 -1.31
C TRP A 304 -6.55 -9.85 -0.35
N GLY A 305 -7.86 -9.63 -0.38
CA GLY A 305 -8.86 -10.47 0.25
C GLY A 305 -9.68 -11.23 -0.77
N PHE A 306 -10.33 -12.29 -0.34
CA PHE A 306 -11.12 -13.18 -1.18
C PHE A 306 -12.49 -13.37 -0.58
N LEU A 307 -13.52 -13.34 -1.42
CA LEU A 307 -14.91 -13.56 -1.02
C LEU A 307 -15.42 -14.92 -1.48
N ASN A 308 -16.04 -15.65 -0.59
CA ASN A 308 -16.69 -16.90 -0.92
C ASN A 308 -17.90 -16.62 -1.82
N THR A 309 -17.81 -17.02 -3.08
CA THR A 309 -18.86 -16.85 -4.09
C THR A 309 -19.75 -18.09 -4.25
N ASN A 310 -19.47 -19.17 -3.51
CA ASN A 310 -20.11 -20.50 -3.71
C ASN A 310 -19.97 -21.06 -5.13
N ASN A 311 -18.95 -20.62 -5.87
CA ASN A 311 -18.61 -21.07 -7.23
C ASN A 311 -17.23 -21.74 -7.19
N ALA A 312 -17.13 -23.00 -7.61
CA ALA A 312 -15.90 -23.78 -7.54
C ALA A 312 -14.81 -23.25 -8.50
N ASP A 313 -15.19 -22.76 -9.67
CA ASP A 313 -14.26 -22.22 -10.64
C ASP A 313 -13.68 -20.89 -10.15
N THR A 314 -14.51 -20.03 -9.56
CA THR A 314 -14.05 -18.80 -8.90
C THR A 314 -13.13 -19.13 -7.72
N ALA A 315 -13.46 -20.10 -6.88
CA ALA A 315 -12.61 -20.51 -5.77
C ALA A 315 -11.23 -21.00 -6.25
N LYS A 316 -11.18 -21.76 -7.36
CA LYS A 316 -9.93 -22.20 -7.99
C LYS A 316 -9.13 -21.01 -8.50
N ALA A 317 -9.77 -20.07 -9.17
CA ALA A 317 -9.13 -18.85 -9.67
C ALA A 317 -8.55 -17.99 -8.55
N GLN A 318 -9.26 -17.86 -7.41
CA GLN A 318 -8.78 -17.18 -6.21
C GLN A 318 -7.55 -17.87 -5.61
N GLU A 319 -7.58 -19.20 -5.54
CA GLU A 319 -6.43 -19.98 -5.05
C GLU A 319 -5.19 -19.79 -5.91
N ASP A 320 -5.34 -19.85 -7.23
CA ASP A 320 -4.26 -19.65 -8.18
C ASP A 320 -3.73 -18.20 -8.13
N PHE A 321 -4.63 -17.21 -7.99
CA PHE A 321 -4.22 -15.82 -7.77
C PHE A 321 -3.39 -15.66 -6.50
N ALA A 322 -3.85 -16.22 -5.38
CA ALA A 322 -3.13 -16.13 -4.10
C ALA A 322 -1.75 -16.79 -4.14
N LYS A 323 -1.59 -17.89 -4.91
CA LYS A 323 -0.29 -18.55 -5.13
C LYS A 323 0.64 -17.68 -5.97
N LEU A 324 0.12 -17.07 -7.04
CA LEU A 324 0.90 -16.18 -7.91
C LEU A 324 1.36 -14.92 -7.18
N ASP A 325 0.48 -14.31 -6.40
CA ASP A 325 0.78 -13.09 -5.65
C ASP A 325 1.97 -13.28 -4.68
N VAL A 326 2.04 -14.45 -4.03
CA VAL A 326 3.13 -14.77 -3.10
C VAL A 326 4.25 -15.64 -3.72
N ASP A 327 4.24 -15.87 -5.04
CA ASP A 327 5.38 -16.53 -5.70
C ASP A 327 6.63 -15.67 -5.57
N PRO A 328 7.75 -16.19 -5.04
CA PRO A 328 8.91 -15.38 -4.68
C PRO A 328 9.56 -14.67 -5.87
N LYS A 329 9.45 -15.23 -7.08
CA LYS A 329 10.01 -14.63 -8.28
C LYS A 329 9.03 -13.59 -8.87
N LEU A 330 7.77 -13.96 -9.00
CA LEU A 330 6.76 -13.06 -9.55
C LEU A 330 6.54 -11.84 -8.66
N ASN A 331 6.47 -12.04 -7.32
CA ASN A 331 6.36 -10.96 -6.37
C ASN A 331 7.57 -10.01 -6.43
N ALA A 332 8.79 -10.53 -6.63
CA ALA A 332 9.97 -9.69 -6.83
C ALA A 332 9.86 -8.82 -8.10
N GLU A 333 9.35 -9.35 -9.22
CA GLU A 333 9.10 -8.58 -10.45
C GLU A 333 8.01 -7.51 -10.24
N PHE A 334 6.94 -7.88 -9.53
CA PHE A 334 5.82 -7.00 -9.20
C PHE A 334 6.27 -5.80 -8.35
N VAL A 335 6.99 -6.04 -7.26
CA VAL A 335 7.40 -4.98 -6.33
C VAL A 335 8.42 -4.01 -6.96
N LEU A 336 9.23 -4.46 -7.91
CA LEU A 336 10.11 -3.58 -8.68
C LEU A 336 9.32 -2.50 -9.44
N LYS A 337 8.19 -2.87 -10.06
CA LYS A 337 7.31 -1.92 -10.77
C LYS A 337 6.57 -1.01 -9.80
N LYS A 338 6.09 -1.59 -8.69
CA LYS A 338 5.31 -0.88 -7.66
C LYS A 338 6.14 0.10 -6.85
N GLY A 339 7.46 -0.11 -6.76
CA GLY A 339 8.34 0.66 -5.89
C GLY A 339 8.38 0.14 -4.44
N ALA A 340 7.94 -1.09 -4.21
CA ALA A 340 7.79 -1.75 -2.92
C ALA A 340 8.93 -2.73 -2.62
N SER A 341 8.78 -3.44 -1.50
CA SER A 341 9.64 -4.58 -1.13
C SER A 341 8.87 -5.90 -1.16
N PRO A 342 9.55 -7.04 -1.41
CA PRO A 342 8.94 -8.36 -1.43
C PRO A 342 8.34 -8.75 -0.08
N VAL A 343 7.27 -9.55 -0.13
CA VAL A 343 6.55 -10.01 1.06
C VAL A 343 7.20 -11.23 1.73
N ARG A 344 8.18 -11.85 1.09
CA ARG A 344 8.84 -13.09 1.54
C ARG A 344 10.33 -12.92 1.70
N THR A 345 10.91 -13.60 2.69
CA THR A 345 12.36 -13.59 2.97
C THR A 345 13.18 -14.38 1.95
N ASP A 346 12.56 -15.29 1.20
CA ASP A 346 13.17 -16.11 0.14
C ASP A 346 12.94 -15.55 -1.27
N ALA A 347 12.47 -14.30 -1.39
CA ALA A 347 12.30 -13.64 -2.68
C ALA A 347 13.64 -13.37 -3.38
N ASP A 348 13.63 -13.37 -4.72
CA ASP A 348 14.80 -12.99 -5.51
C ASP A 348 15.09 -11.49 -5.40
N THR A 349 16.13 -11.13 -4.67
CA THR A 349 16.55 -9.75 -4.43
C THR A 349 17.66 -9.28 -5.38
N THR A 350 18.05 -10.08 -6.38
CA THR A 350 19.20 -9.81 -7.26
C THR A 350 19.06 -8.47 -8.00
N ASN A 351 17.86 -8.15 -8.46
CA ASN A 351 17.55 -6.94 -9.24
C ASN A 351 17.08 -5.76 -8.40
N LEU A 352 17.06 -5.89 -7.06
CA LEU A 352 16.65 -4.82 -6.18
C LEU A 352 17.72 -3.71 -6.12
N ASP A 353 17.27 -2.47 -6.25
CA ASP A 353 18.14 -1.28 -6.21
C ASP A 353 18.56 -0.88 -4.78
N ALA A 354 19.33 0.19 -4.64
CA ALA A 354 19.84 0.66 -3.36
C ALA A 354 18.71 1.08 -2.40
N CYS A 355 17.60 1.64 -2.89
CA CYS A 355 16.47 2.01 -2.05
C CYS A 355 15.72 0.77 -1.52
N ASN A 356 15.49 -0.25 -2.35
CA ASN A 356 14.95 -1.51 -1.87
C ASN A 356 15.87 -2.16 -0.83
N LYS A 357 17.18 -2.15 -1.07
CA LYS A 357 18.14 -2.69 -0.10
C LYS A 357 18.11 -1.94 1.22
N LEU A 358 18.00 -0.61 1.19
CA LEU A 358 17.81 0.20 2.39
C LEU A 358 16.56 -0.21 3.17
N VAL A 359 15.42 -0.40 2.48
CA VAL A 359 14.17 -0.88 3.10
C VAL A 359 14.37 -2.26 3.72
N LEU A 360 14.91 -3.22 2.97
CA LEU A 360 15.16 -4.57 3.47
C LEU A 360 16.13 -4.60 4.65
N ASP A 361 17.17 -3.76 4.63
CA ASP A 361 18.10 -3.64 5.76
C ASP A 361 17.42 -3.07 7.01
N THR A 362 16.54 -2.07 6.84
CA THR A 362 15.73 -1.51 7.92
C THR A 362 14.78 -2.55 8.50
N LEU A 363 14.19 -3.42 7.66
CA LEU A 363 13.29 -4.49 8.07
C LEU A 363 13.98 -5.70 8.73
N LYS A 364 15.30 -5.71 8.84
CA LYS A 364 16.01 -6.77 9.60
C LYS A 364 15.88 -6.65 11.10
N ASP A 365 15.63 -5.45 11.61
CA ASP A 365 15.44 -5.19 13.06
C ASP A 365 13.95 -5.05 13.39
N PRO A 366 13.28 -6.10 13.88
CA PRO A 366 11.86 -6.06 14.19
C PRO A 366 11.52 -5.14 15.35
N THR A 367 12.50 -4.76 16.20
CA THR A 367 12.28 -3.84 17.32
C THR A 367 12.10 -2.39 16.87
N LYS A 368 12.49 -2.10 15.64
CA LYS A 368 12.35 -0.78 15.01
C LYS A 368 11.23 -0.73 13.98
N GLN A 369 10.27 -1.65 14.06
CA GLN A 369 9.13 -1.71 13.16
C GLN A 369 7.83 -1.53 13.92
N VAL A 370 6.97 -0.69 13.40
CA VAL A 370 5.59 -0.52 13.87
C VAL A 370 4.64 -0.71 12.70
N SER A 371 3.44 -1.23 12.97
CA SER A 371 2.45 -1.44 11.91
C SER A 371 1.72 -0.15 11.58
N ASN A 372 1.42 0.07 10.30
CA ASN A 372 0.47 1.11 9.92
C ASN A 372 -0.90 0.83 10.59
N PRO A 373 -1.54 1.81 11.21
CA PRO A 373 -2.81 1.62 11.92
C PRO A 373 -3.94 1.12 11.00
N PHE A 374 -3.91 1.44 9.72
CA PHE A 374 -4.84 0.89 8.73
C PHE A 374 -4.80 -0.65 8.63
N ASN A 375 -3.66 -1.26 8.94
CA ASN A 375 -3.49 -2.72 8.92
C ASN A 375 -3.92 -3.41 10.22
N THR A 376 -3.95 -2.71 11.36
CA THR A 376 -4.01 -3.37 12.69
C THR A 376 -4.91 -2.69 13.71
N ALA A 377 -5.16 -1.38 13.61
CA ALA A 377 -5.89 -0.61 14.61
C ALA A 377 -7.42 -0.70 14.43
N ASP A 378 -8.14 -0.21 15.42
CA ASP A 378 -9.57 0.04 15.31
C ASP A 378 -9.85 1.08 14.23
N ALA A 379 -10.89 0.81 13.41
CA ALA A 379 -11.18 1.62 12.24
C ALA A 379 -11.65 3.05 12.59
N ASP A 380 -12.46 3.19 13.64
CA ASP A 380 -12.98 4.50 14.04
C ASP A 380 -11.88 5.33 14.69
N TRP A 381 -10.96 4.69 15.41
CA TRP A 381 -9.80 5.35 16.01
C TRP A 381 -8.85 5.92 14.94
N TYR A 382 -8.34 5.09 14.00
CA TYR A 382 -7.38 5.60 13.03
C TYR A 382 -8.01 6.62 12.07
N ARG A 383 -9.29 6.47 11.70
CA ARG A 383 -10.00 7.44 10.86
C ARG A 383 -10.16 8.78 11.57
N THR A 384 -10.43 8.76 12.88
CA THR A 384 -10.50 10.00 13.69
C THR A 384 -9.15 10.69 13.74
N ILE A 385 -8.06 9.93 13.94
CA ILE A 385 -6.69 10.51 13.88
C ILE A 385 -6.43 11.16 12.52
N TRP A 386 -6.83 10.50 11.43
CA TRP A 386 -6.65 11.07 10.08
C TRP A 386 -7.40 12.38 9.90
N GLN A 387 -8.65 12.45 10.36
CA GLN A 387 -9.46 13.68 10.30
C GLN A 387 -8.86 14.80 11.15
N GLU A 388 -8.41 14.49 12.35
CA GLU A 388 -7.83 15.49 13.24
C GLU A 388 -6.46 15.96 12.76
N ALA A 389 -5.64 15.07 12.20
CA ALA A 389 -4.38 15.43 11.54
C ALA A 389 -4.62 16.37 10.34
N ASP A 390 -5.64 16.08 9.53
CA ASP A 390 -6.02 16.94 8.41
C ASP A 390 -6.49 18.32 8.86
N LYS A 391 -7.34 18.39 9.89
CA LYS A 391 -7.80 19.67 10.47
C LYS A 391 -6.64 20.47 11.06
N TYR A 392 -5.76 19.79 11.82
CA TYR A 392 -4.60 20.45 12.42
C TYR A 392 -3.62 20.96 11.36
N TRP A 393 -3.38 20.20 10.30
CA TRP A 393 -2.53 20.61 9.17
C TRP A 393 -3.13 21.81 8.41
N SER A 394 -4.42 21.76 8.11
CA SER A 394 -5.07 22.68 7.16
C SER A 394 -5.47 24.02 7.80
N ASP A 395 -5.68 24.07 9.11
CA ASP A 395 -5.97 25.31 9.84
C ASP A 395 -4.75 25.74 10.68
N PRO A 396 -4.01 26.78 10.27
CA PRO A 396 -2.85 27.28 11.01
C PRO A 396 -3.21 27.88 12.39
N LYS A 397 -4.49 28.14 12.66
CA LYS A 397 -4.95 28.65 13.96
C LYS A 397 -5.29 27.52 14.94
N ARG A 398 -5.51 26.31 14.46
CA ARG A 398 -5.80 25.16 15.31
C ARG A 398 -4.60 24.84 16.16
N THR A 399 -4.80 24.83 17.48
CA THR A 399 -3.76 24.63 18.47
C THR A 399 -3.49 23.14 18.74
N GLU A 400 -2.35 22.84 19.36
CA GLU A 400 -2.04 21.49 19.84
C GLU A 400 -3.06 21.04 20.90
N ASP A 401 -3.51 21.97 21.78
CA ASP A 401 -4.50 21.67 22.83
C ASP A 401 -5.85 21.25 22.20
N GLU A 402 -6.28 21.91 21.13
CA GLU A 402 -7.51 21.53 20.42
C GLU A 402 -7.39 20.16 19.72
N PHE A 403 -6.22 19.81 19.21
CA PHE A 403 -5.96 18.45 18.68
C PHE A 403 -6.02 17.42 19.81
N VAL A 404 -5.28 17.64 20.91
CA VAL A 404 -5.23 16.77 22.07
C VAL A 404 -6.62 16.54 22.67
N GLN A 405 -7.38 17.62 22.88
CA GLN A 405 -8.75 17.51 23.41
C GLN A 405 -9.65 16.69 22.49
N ALA A 406 -9.61 16.95 21.17
CA ALA A 406 -10.41 16.19 20.22
C ALA A 406 -10.07 14.70 20.21
N MET A 407 -8.78 14.34 20.35
CA MET A 407 -8.34 12.96 20.44
C MET A 407 -8.76 12.29 21.76
N GLN A 408 -8.74 13.03 22.89
CA GLN A 408 -9.22 12.52 24.17
C GLN A 408 -10.72 12.26 24.16
N ASP A 409 -11.50 13.21 23.59
CA ASP A 409 -12.95 13.08 23.43
C ASP A 409 -13.31 11.90 22.54
N ALA A 410 -12.58 11.70 21.45
CA ALA A 410 -12.75 10.55 20.56
C ALA A 410 -12.41 9.23 21.25
N TYR A 411 -11.34 9.19 22.01
CA TYR A 411 -10.96 8.01 22.79
C TYR A 411 -12.09 7.60 23.75
N ASP A 412 -12.61 8.56 24.51
CA ASP A 412 -13.68 8.34 25.50
C ASP A 412 -15.04 7.92 24.86
N GLN A 413 -15.20 8.15 23.54
CA GLN A 413 -16.39 7.73 22.78
C GLN A 413 -16.22 6.34 22.15
N ILE A 414 -15.00 5.95 21.77
CA ILE A 414 -14.73 4.71 21.04
C ILE A 414 -14.44 3.55 22.00
N PHE A 415 -13.72 3.82 23.11
CA PHE A 415 -13.23 2.81 24.04
C PHE A 415 -13.83 2.98 25.44
#